data_c50acb86f63e5ce7e39348514c64eacb
#
_entry.id   c50acb86f63e5ce7e39348514c64eacb
#
_cell.length_a   1.000
_cell.length_b   1.000
_cell.length_c   1.000
_cell.angle_alpha   90.00
_cell.angle_beta   90.00
_cell.angle_gamma   90.00
#
_symmetry.space_group_name_H-M   'P 1'
#
loop_
_entity.id
_entity.type
_entity.pdbx_description
1 polymer ?
#
loop_
_entity_poly.entity_id
_entity_poly.type
_entity_poly.pdbx_seq_one_letter_code
_entity_poly.pdbx_strand_id
1 'polypeptide(L)'
;MRKLLILAALFLTSIAAFAQGAAERNREWAKVSLFLEDLEKHKADYIGKPAKVLYDKIRASVFKLKDVGLMETSMPSHPKNKSFLTGLYLYDVRSDASLKERKSFIIDVSLNCHIDSDEFWGKLPDGNAWMEYAILQTMNYIVTDISCSLFDMGVTIKPE
;
A
#
# COMPACT_ATOMS: atom_id res chain seq x y z
N MET A 1 -40.99 -11.91 -30.15
CA MET A 1 -40.37 -10.57 -30.16
C MET A 1 -40.19 -9.94 -28.78
N ARG A 2 -41.24 -9.86 -27.92
CA ARG A 2 -41.13 -9.27 -26.54
C ARG A 2 -40.02 -9.88 -25.65
N LYS A 3 -39.79 -11.20 -25.67
CA LYS A 3 -38.75 -11.88 -24.87
C LYS A 3 -37.34 -11.51 -25.33
N LEU A 4 -37.12 -11.30 -26.62
CA LEU A 4 -35.82 -10.92 -27.19
C LEU A 4 -35.44 -9.47 -26.80
N LEU A 5 -36.42 -8.56 -26.78
CA LEU A 5 -36.25 -7.18 -26.38
C LEU A 5 -35.90 -7.07 -24.89
N ILE A 6 -36.51 -7.89 -24.01
CA ILE A 6 -36.21 -7.93 -22.59
C ILE A 6 -34.77 -8.46 -22.35
N LEU A 7 -34.36 -9.49 -23.06
CA LEU A 7 -32.98 -10.02 -22.96
C LEU A 7 -31.95 -8.99 -23.42
N ALA A 8 -32.21 -8.29 -24.53
CA ALA A 8 -31.33 -7.24 -25.04
C ALA A 8 -31.22 -6.05 -24.06
N ALA A 9 -32.34 -5.65 -23.46
CA ALA A 9 -32.34 -4.58 -22.45
C ALA A 9 -31.52 -4.97 -21.19
N LEU A 10 -31.68 -6.21 -20.70
CA LEU A 10 -30.90 -6.73 -19.57
C LEU A 10 -29.41 -6.82 -19.88
N PHE A 11 -29.05 -7.16 -21.12
CA PHE A 11 -27.64 -7.23 -21.55
C PHE A 11 -27.03 -5.84 -21.64
N LEU A 12 -27.74 -4.86 -22.18
CA LEU A 12 -27.29 -3.46 -22.27
C LEU A 12 -27.13 -2.81 -20.88
N THR A 13 -28.03 -3.09 -19.95
CA THR A 13 -27.92 -2.56 -18.58
C THR A 13 -26.74 -3.18 -17.82
N SER A 14 -26.46 -4.46 -18.05
CA SER A 14 -25.27 -5.11 -17.42
C SER A 14 -23.96 -4.56 -17.95
N ILE A 15 -23.85 -4.28 -19.24
CA ILE A 15 -22.66 -3.66 -19.85
C ILE A 15 -22.47 -2.23 -19.33
N ALA A 16 -23.54 -1.45 -19.22
CA ALA A 16 -23.48 -0.07 -18.70
C ALA A 16 -23.05 -0.06 -17.23
N ALA A 17 -23.57 -0.93 -16.39
CA ALA A 17 -23.17 -1.06 -14.98
C ALA A 17 -21.70 -1.48 -14.85
N PHE A 18 -21.23 -2.38 -15.71
CA PHE A 18 -19.83 -2.81 -15.73
C PHE A 18 -18.89 -1.67 -16.13
N ALA A 19 -19.23 -0.90 -17.16
CA ALA A 19 -18.46 0.25 -17.62
C ALA A 19 -18.40 1.37 -16.56
N GLN A 20 -19.50 1.63 -15.86
CA GLN A 20 -19.54 2.60 -14.77
C GLN A 20 -18.64 2.17 -13.61
N GLY A 21 -18.67 0.89 -13.22
CA GLY A 21 -17.81 0.35 -12.18
C GLY A 21 -16.32 0.46 -12.51
N ALA A 22 -15.93 0.19 -13.77
CA ALA A 22 -14.55 0.34 -14.21
C ALA A 22 -14.09 1.81 -14.19
N ALA A 23 -14.93 2.75 -14.64
CA ALA A 23 -14.62 4.17 -14.62
C ALA A 23 -14.46 4.72 -13.19
N GLU A 24 -15.26 4.26 -12.25
CA GLU A 24 -15.18 4.66 -10.84
C GLU A 24 -13.89 4.13 -10.20
N ARG A 25 -13.53 2.86 -10.43
CA ARG A 25 -12.26 2.30 -9.97
C ARG A 25 -11.05 3.06 -10.50
N ASN A 26 -11.04 3.36 -11.80
CA ASN A 26 -9.94 4.13 -12.40
C ASN A 26 -9.80 5.52 -11.77
N ARG A 27 -10.92 6.17 -11.42
CA ARG A 27 -10.91 7.43 -10.69
C ARG A 27 -10.35 7.29 -9.27
N GLU A 28 -10.68 6.23 -8.57
CA GLU A 28 -10.12 5.96 -7.24
C GLU A 28 -8.62 5.70 -7.30
N TRP A 29 -8.17 4.89 -8.24
CA TRP A 29 -6.74 4.62 -8.45
C TRP A 29 -5.96 5.89 -8.82
N ALA A 30 -6.53 6.73 -9.69
CA ALA A 30 -5.94 8.02 -10.04
C ALA A 30 -5.80 8.95 -8.82
N LYS A 31 -6.77 8.96 -7.91
CA LYS A 31 -6.67 9.74 -6.66
C LYS A 31 -5.52 9.27 -5.77
N VAL A 32 -5.28 7.95 -5.68
CA VAL A 32 -4.16 7.43 -4.90
C VAL A 32 -2.83 7.79 -5.56
N SER A 33 -2.72 7.65 -6.89
CA SER A 33 -1.51 8.07 -7.63
C SER A 33 -1.19 9.55 -7.39
N LEU A 34 -2.17 10.43 -7.50
CA LEU A 34 -2.01 11.86 -7.24
C LEU A 34 -1.59 12.14 -5.78
N PHE A 35 -2.13 11.38 -4.82
CA PHE A 35 -1.70 11.49 -3.42
C PHE A 35 -0.24 11.08 -3.24
N LEU A 36 0.21 10.00 -3.89
CA LEU A 36 1.60 9.56 -3.82
C LEU A 36 2.55 10.57 -4.49
N GLU A 37 2.17 11.12 -5.63
CA GLU A 37 2.94 12.17 -6.31
C GLU A 37 3.06 13.43 -5.43
N ASP A 38 1.97 13.84 -4.77
CA ASP A 38 1.97 14.96 -3.83
C ASP A 38 2.86 14.68 -2.62
N LEU A 39 2.79 13.47 -2.06
CA LEU A 39 3.61 13.06 -0.93
C LEU A 39 5.10 13.05 -1.30
N GLU A 40 5.47 12.50 -2.44
CA GLU A 40 6.85 12.48 -2.93
C GLU A 40 7.39 13.90 -3.16
N LYS A 41 6.58 14.78 -3.75
CA LYS A 41 6.93 16.17 -3.99
C LYS A 41 7.17 16.96 -2.71
N HIS A 42 6.42 16.64 -1.65
CA HIS A 42 6.46 17.34 -0.36
C HIS A 42 7.13 16.51 0.74
N LYS A 43 7.89 15.47 0.40
CA LYS A 43 8.53 14.60 1.39
C LYS A 43 9.45 15.33 2.37
N ALA A 44 10.04 16.44 1.97
CA ALA A 44 10.83 17.30 2.85
C ALA A 44 10.05 17.81 4.07
N ASP A 45 8.71 17.88 3.99
CA ASP A 45 7.85 18.28 5.10
C ASP A 45 7.80 17.23 6.21
N TYR A 46 8.21 16.00 5.94
CA TYR A 46 8.16 14.87 6.85
C TYR A 46 9.55 14.41 7.29
N ILE A 47 10.57 14.54 6.43
CA ILE A 47 11.95 14.18 6.76
C ILE A 47 12.43 15.01 7.96
N GLY A 48 13.07 14.35 8.91
CA GLY A 48 13.50 14.97 10.17
C GLY A 48 12.42 15.07 11.25
N LYS A 49 11.19 14.62 10.97
CA LYS A 49 10.08 14.59 11.94
C LYS A 49 9.75 13.17 12.40
N PRO A 50 9.06 12.99 13.54
CA PRO A 50 8.56 11.69 13.97
C PRO A 50 7.62 11.09 12.91
N ALA A 51 7.75 9.79 12.66
CA ALA A 51 6.96 9.08 11.67
C ALA A 51 5.44 9.18 11.90
N LYS A 52 5.03 9.44 13.15
CA LYS A 52 3.63 9.71 13.49
C LYS A 52 3.01 10.80 12.60
N VAL A 53 3.75 11.87 12.29
CA VAL A 53 3.26 13.00 11.47
C VAL A 53 2.89 12.51 10.06
N LEU A 54 3.75 11.66 9.49
CA LEU A 54 3.50 11.04 8.18
C LEU A 54 2.34 10.03 8.25
N TYR A 55 2.31 9.18 9.28
CA TYR A 55 1.24 8.18 9.43
C TYR A 55 -0.13 8.82 9.61
N ASP A 56 -0.23 9.91 10.35
CA ASP A 56 -1.48 10.66 10.50
C ASP A 56 -1.94 11.26 9.15
N LYS A 57 -1.01 11.78 8.33
CA LYS A 57 -1.31 12.25 6.95
C LYS A 57 -1.81 11.12 6.06
N ILE A 58 -1.16 9.95 6.09
CA ILE A 58 -1.55 8.78 5.31
C ILE A 58 -2.94 8.29 5.72
N ARG A 59 -3.21 8.15 7.04
CA ARG A 59 -4.52 7.74 7.56
C ARG A 59 -5.66 8.69 7.17
N ALA A 60 -5.39 9.99 7.06
CA ALA A 60 -6.37 11.00 6.66
C ALA A 60 -6.56 11.08 5.13
N SER A 61 -5.82 10.32 4.35
CA SER A 61 -5.80 10.37 2.89
C SER A 61 -6.73 9.35 2.23
N VAL A 62 -6.67 9.31 0.89
CA VAL A 62 -7.31 8.29 0.05
C VAL A 62 -6.55 6.96 0.03
N PHE A 63 -5.32 6.94 0.54
CA PHE A 63 -4.51 5.73 0.69
C PHE A 63 -5.10 4.85 1.80
N LYS A 64 -5.45 3.62 1.46
CA LYS A 64 -6.02 2.65 2.42
C LYS A 64 -4.96 1.63 2.78
N LEU A 65 -4.34 1.80 3.94
CA LEU A 65 -3.37 0.84 4.44
C LEU A 65 -4.00 -0.55 4.55
N LYS A 66 -3.49 -1.50 3.79
CA LYS A 66 -3.96 -2.88 3.71
C LYS A 66 -2.94 -3.87 4.23
N ASP A 67 -1.67 -3.51 4.14
CA ASP A 67 -0.56 -4.33 4.59
C ASP A 67 0.64 -3.47 4.94
N VAL A 68 1.55 -4.01 5.73
CA VAL A 68 2.81 -3.38 6.12
C VAL A 68 3.93 -4.39 5.91
N GLY A 69 5.00 -4.01 5.24
CA GLY A 69 6.23 -4.79 5.16
C GLY A 69 7.29 -4.19 6.06
N LEU A 70 8.26 -4.99 6.49
CA LEU A 70 9.39 -4.53 7.26
C LEU A 70 10.58 -4.26 6.35
N MET A 71 11.21 -3.12 6.53
CA MET A 71 12.46 -2.79 5.86
C MET A 71 13.61 -3.15 6.80
N GLU A 72 14.40 -4.16 6.41
CA GLU A 72 15.46 -4.71 7.25
C GLU A 72 16.84 -4.51 6.61
N THR A 73 17.83 -4.24 7.45
CA THR A 73 19.24 -4.16 7.05
C THR A 73 20.05 -5.15 7.88
N SER A 74 20.81 -6.00 7.20
CA SER A 74 21.78 -6.91 7.84
C SER A 74 23.07 -6.17 8.13
N MET A 75 23.63 -6.36 9.33
CA MET A 75 24.97 -5.87 9.71
C MET A 75 25.96 -7.03 9.72
N PRO A 76 26.73 -7.25 8.64
CA PRO A 76 27.68 -8.39 8.55
C PRO A 76 28.78 -8.35 9.60
N SER A 77 29.11 -7.15 10.12
CA SER A 77 30.11 -6.94 11.17
C SER A 77 29.64 -7.33 12.57
N HIS A 78 28.34 -7.64 12.74
CA HIS A 78 27.83 -8.10 14.03
C HIS A 78 28.11 -9.61 14.19
N PRO A 79 28.63 -10.07 15.34
CA PRO A 79 29.07 -11.46 15.52
C PRO A 79 27.99 -12.54 15.30
N LYS A 80 26.73 -12.17 15.14
CA LYS A 80 25.59 -13.06 14.93
C LYS A 80 24.82 -12.80 13.61
N ASN A 81 25.39 -12.07 12.65
CA ASN A 81 24.67 -11.68 11.41
C ASN A 81 23.27 -11.13 11.69
N LYS A 82 23.16 -10.21 12.63
CA LYS A 82 21.86 -9.65 13.04
C LYS A 82 21.27 -8.77 11.96
N SER A 83 19.95 -8.85 11.80
CA SER A 83 19.15 -7.92 11.03
C SER A 83 18.48 -6.89 11.95
N PHE A 84 18.37 -5.68 11.47
CA PHE A 84 17.73 -4.57 12.18
C PHE A 84 16.66 -3.95 11.30
N LEU A 85 15.51 -3.67 11.89
CA LEU A 85 14.45 -2.91 11.28
C LEU A 85 14.92 -1.45 11.10
N THR A 86 14.82 -0.95 9.87
CA THR A 86 15.21 0.43 9.50
C THR A 86 14.08 1.23 8.88
N GLY A 87 12.91 0.63 8.72
CA GLY A 87 11.75 1.30 8.15
C GLY A 87 10.58 0.37 7.89
N LEU A 88 9.56 0.90 7.22
CA LEU A 88 8.36 0.17 6.84
C LEU A 88 8.01 0.39 5.37
N TYR A 89 7.48 -0.64 4.72
CA TYR A 89 6.72 -0.58 3.49
C TYR A 89 5.23 -0.53 3.82
N LEU A 90 4.53 0.49 3.37
CA LEU A 90 3.10 0.65 3.59
C LEU A 90 2.36 0.37 2.28
N TYR A 91 1.43 -0.58 2.28
CA TYR A 91 0.75 -1.04 1.08
C TYR A 91 -0.74 -0.67 1.06
N ASP A 92 -1.19 -0.09 -0.05
CA ASP A 92 -2.61 -0.04 -0.43
C ASP A 92 -2.79 -0.95 -1.65
N VAL A 93 -3.20 -2.19 -1.42
CA VAL A 93 -3.41 -3.18 -2.47
C VAL A 93 -4.86 -3.15 -2.91
N ARG A 94 -5.06 -2.80 -4.18
CA ARG A 94 -6.38 -2.75 -4.81
C ARG A 94 -6.46 -3.77 -5.93
N SER A 95 -7.52 -4.55 -5.92
CA SER A 95 -7.74 -5.56 -6.94
C SER A 95 -9.12 -5.43 -7.56
N ASP A 96 -9.19 -5.68 -8.85
CA ASP A 96 -10.44 -5.93 -9.54
C ASP A 96 -10.51 -7.41 -9.94
N ALA A 97 -11.28 -8.18 -9.19
CA ALA A 97 -11.44 -9.61 -9.43
C ALA A 97 -12.08 -9.89 -10.80
N SER A 98 -12.89 -8.95 -11.34
CA SER A 98 -13.56 -9.10 -12.62
C SER A 98 -12.64 -8.87 -13.81
N LEU A 99 -11.64 -7.97 -13.66
CA LEU A 99 -10.68 -7.63 -14.69
C LEU A 99 -9.32 -8.31 -14.50
N LYS A 100 -9.15 -9.07 -13.41
CA LYS A 100 -7.87 -9.68 -13.00
C LYS A 100 -6.72 -8.68 -12.88
N GLU A 101 -7.05 -7.42 -12.64
CA GLU A 101 -6.09 -6.34 -12.41
C GLU A 101 -5.78 -6.23 -10.93
N ARG A 102 -4.51 -6.05 -10.59
CA ARG A 102 -4.06 -5.79 -9.23
C ARG A 102 -3.04 -4.67 -9.23
N LYS A 103 -3.32 -3.59 -8.51
CA LYS A 103 -2.40 -2.47 -8.31
C LYS A 103 -1.97 -2.40 -6.86
N SER A 104 -0.67 -2.30 -6.64
CA SER A 104 -0.10 -2.06 -5.31
C SER A 104 0.52 -0.66 -5.30
N PHE A 105 -0.04 0.20 -4.46
CA PHE A 105 0.51 1.50 -4.17
C PHE A 105 1.35 1.37 -2.92
N ILE A 106 2.60 1.80 -2.97
CA ILE A 106 3.58 1.55 -1.92
C ILE A 106 4.17 2.89 -1.48
N ILE A 107 4.27 3.06 -0.16
CA ILE A 107 5.03 4.13 0.46
C ILE A 107 6.14 3.47 1.27
N ASP A 108 7.38 3.69 0.88
CA ASP A 108 8.57 3.25 1.60
C ASP A 108 8.95 4.35 2.59
N VAL A 109 9.03 4.01 3.86
CA VAL A 109 9.36 4.95 4.94
C VAL A 109 10.62 4.48 5.63
N SER A 110 11.75 5.13 5.34
CA SER A 110 13.00 4.91 6.05
C SER A 110 13.03 5.68 7.36
N LEU A 111 13.53 5.06 8.41
CA LEU A 111 13.54 5.59 9.77
C LEU A 111 14.94 5.52 10.38
N ASN A 112 15.25 6.42 11.31
CA ASN A 112 16.47 6.37 12.10
C ASN A 112 16.39 5.34 13.24
N CYS A 113 15.76 4.20 13.01
CA CYS A 113 15.64 3.13 13.99
C CYS A 113 16.61 1.99 13.70
N HIS A 114 17.01 1.26 14.76
CA HIS A 114 17.77 0.03 14.71
C HIS A 114 17.16 -0.94 15.70
N ILE A 115 15.94 -1.40 15.42
CA ILE A 115 15.24 -2.37 16.26
C ILE A 115 15.72 -3.76 15.83
N ASP A 116 16.16 -4.58 16.77
CA ASP A 116 16.55 -5.98 16.52
C ASP A 116 15.35 -6.73 15.88
N SER A 117 15.55 -7.25 14.68
CA SER A 117 14.46 -7.89 13.93
C SER A 117 13.92 -9.12 14.63
N ASP A 118 14.76 -9.94 15.24
CA ASP A 118 14.33 -11.16 15.96
C ASP A 118 13.47 -10.77 17.17
N GLU A 119 13.85 -9.73 17.90
CA GLU A 119 13.08 -9.21 19.04
C GLU A 119 11.74 -8.62 18.56
N PHE A 120 11.72 -7.92 17.44
CA PHE A 120 10.50 -7.37 16.84
C PHE A 120 9.55 -8.47 16.41
N TRP A 121 10.05 -9.44 15.62
CA TRP A 121 9.27 -10.59 15.16
C TRP A 121 8.71 -11.43 16.32
N GLY A 122 9.50 -11.63 17.39
CA GLY A 122 9.09 -12.39 18.56
C GLY A 122 7.96 -11.74 19.38
N LYS A 123 7.66 -10.46 19.14
CA LYS A 123 6.61 -9.69 19.83
C LYS A 123 5.40 -9.39 18.95
N LEU A 124 5.39 -9.85 17.70
CA LEU A 124 4.27 -9.58 16.80
C LEU A 124 2.99 -10.27 17.31
N PRO A 125 1.88 -9.54 17.39
CA PRO A 125 0.59 -10.13 17.69
C PRO A 125 0.05 -10.91 16.50
N ASP A 126 -0.79 -11.91 16.78
CA ASP A 126 -1.46 -12.70 15.76
C ASP A 126 -2.49 -11.89 14.96
N GLY A 127 -2.75 -12.35 13.73
CA GLY A 127 -3.77 -11.80 12.85
C GLY A 127 -3.46 -10.37 12.38
N ASN A 128 -4.49 -9.57 12.13
CA ASN A 128 -4.34 -8.21 11.56
C ASN A 128 -3.78 -7.17 12.55
N ALA A 129 -3.65 -7.51 13.83
CA ALA A 129 -3.13 -6.59 14.86
C ALA A 129 -1.64 -6.26 14.66
N TRP A 130 -0.91 -7.07 13.90
CA TRP A 130 0.51 -6.86 13.64
C TRP A 130 0.82 -5.55 12.90
N MET A 131 -0.05 -5.13 11.98
CA MET A 131 0.14 -3.86 11.24
C MET A 131 0.10 -2.66 12.16
N GLU A 132 -0.89 -2.61 13.05
CA GLU A 132 -1.00 -1.53 14.04
C GLU A 132 0.17 -1.57 15.01
N TYR A 133 0.59 -2.76 15.43
CA TYR A 133 1.77 -2.94 16.26
C TYR A 133 3.03 -2.37 15.58
N ALA A 134 3.28 -2.70 14.31
CA ALA A 134 4.45 -2.21 13.57
C ALA A 134 4.46 -0.68 13.49
N ILE A 135 3.32 -0.05 13.22
CA ILE A 135 3.19 1.40 13.19
C ILE A 135 3.42 2.01 14.57
N LEU A 136 2.84 1.45 15.63
CA LEU A 136 3.00 1.94 16.99
C LEU A 136 4.44 1.86 17.47
N GLN A 137 5.17 0.78 17.14
CA GLN A 137 6.59 0.64 17.50
C GLN A 137 7.48 1.62 16.76
N THR A 138 7.09 2.07 15.58
CA THR A 138 7.93 2.92 14.72
C THR A 138 7.53 4.39 14.72
N MET A 139 6.36 4.76 15.22
CA MET A 139 5.78 6.10 15.10
C MET A 139 6.59 7.24 15.71
N ASN A 140 7.44 6.96 16.71
CA ASN A 140 8.26 7.96 17.39
C ASN A 140 9.65 8.13 16.78
N TYR A 141 10.06 7.23 15.86
CA TYR A 141 11.34 7.38 15.16
C TYR A 141 11.27 8.47 14.09
N ILE A 142 12.43 9.03 13.78
CA ILE A 142 12.53 10.12 12.82
C ILE A 142 12.55 9.55 11.40
N VAL A 143 11.76 10.12 10.52
CA VAL A 143 11.76 9.82 9.08
C VAL A 143 13.07 10.33 8.47
N THR A 144 13.79 9.45 7.79
CA THR A 144 15.04 9.79 7.09
C THR A 144 14.86 9.87 5.59
N ASP A 145 13.94 9.09 5.03
CA ASP A 145 13.55 9.18 3.62
C ASP A 145 12.13 8.64 3.40
N ILE A 146 11.51 9.07 2.30
CA ILE A 146 10.23 8.59 1.81
C ILE A 146 10.38 8.36 0.31
N SER A 147 9.92 7.22 -0.19
CA SER A 147 9.70 7.03 -1.61
C SER A 147 8.35 6.39 -1.89
N CYS A 148 7.75 6.73 -3.02
CA CYS A 148 6.44 6.28 -3.42
C CYS A 148 6.52 5.54 -4.74
N SER A 149 5.84 4.40 -4.82
CA SER A 149 5.81 3.60 -6.04
C SER A 149 4.43 3.03 -6.33
N LEU A 150 4.16 2.84 -7.62
CA LEU A 150 3.01 2.10 -8.13
C LEU A 150 3.50 0.84 -8.81
N PHE A 151 3.07 -0.30 -8.32
CA PHE A 151 3.34 -1.58 -8.93
C PHE A 151 2.06 -2.14 -9.56
N ASP A 152 2.03 -2.23 -10.88
CA ASP A 152 0.93 -2.83 -11.65
C ASP A 152 1.25 -4.29 -11.91
N MET A 153 0.55 -5.19 -11.20
CA MET A 153 0.65 -6.62 -11.41
C MET A 153 -0.42 -7.08 -12.42
N GLY A 154 -0.56 -6.39 -13.53
CA GLY A 154 -1.38 -6.83 -14.65
C GLY A 154 -0.91 -8.20 -15.11
N VAL A 155 -1.63 -9.24 -14.76
CA VAL A 155 -1.36 -10.60 -15.27
C VAL A 155 -1.79 -10.60 -16.72
N THR A 156 -0.85 -10.43 -17.63
CA THR A 156 -1.07 -10.72 -19.04
C THR A 156 -1.21 -12.23 -19.16
N ILE A 157 -2.44 -12.74 -19.07
CA ILE A 157 -2.72 -14.13 -19.45
C ILE A 157 -2.55 -14.15 -20.95
N LYS A 158 -1.45 -14.76 -21.44
CA LYS A 158 -1.36 -15.10 -22.86
C LYS A 158 -2.51 -16.07 -23.14
N PRO A 159 -3.37 -15.78 -24.13
CA PRO A 159 -4.30 -16.80 -24.60
C PRO A 159 -3.49 -17.98 -25.12
N GLU A 160 -3.85 -19.19 -24.67
CA GLU A 160 -3.37 -20.44 -25.25
C GLU A 160 -3.92 -20.59 -26.67
#